data_b53563857fe5f582ae2871d653c7af08
#
_entry.id   b53563857fe5f582ae2871d653c7af08
#
_cell.length_a   1.000
_cell.length_b   1.000
_cell.length_c   1.000
_cell.angle_alpha   90.00
_cell.angle_beta   90.00
_cell.angle_gamma   90.00
#
_symmetry.space_group_name_H-M   'P 1'
#
loop_
_entity.id
_entity.type
_entity.pdbx_description
1 polymer ?
#
loop_
_entity_poly.entity_id
_entity_poly.type
_entity_poly.pdbx_seq_one_letter_code
_entity_poly.pdbx_strand_id
1 'polypeptide(L)'
;MNELLNQLQGRWPQALGLAIAFPLVLVALSELVLVLDRAGHPMAGTLRRIRTWVLPLIAVSLFLNWVVLLPSTSLVLRLAETLCWAAVIVAVISVVNSLVFETARQGTWQSKVPRLLRDLMRLVLVGIGLAIVYSAVWGKEIGGAIATLGVTSIVVGLALQEPLGNLFSGLVLLMERPFEVGETIEVGHVTGEVKEVNWRSAHIEKQGGAIQVVPNSTLNKETIVNYSRPRPSRMETIEVSFSYQDPPYKVRQALLELLQQTDGVLEIPKVQVATIGYGDFSIQYRLIYNTAERDRWVVKNEILTRIWYMAKRHGFTMPYPVHVQVQHQSSRPFKQEEPEAADMLSRFPGLPEIASEDRGQTRPLTFGAGERLFNQGDDLEGVYFVVSGSVSLQVIQDGEESEIAKIRAGEFCGETGMLGRQTADMRAVALEDTVVALIAPDVVRHLFEASPRLARETGQSLEVHRKAMQSARSANQRR
;
A
#
# COMPACT_ATOMS: atom_id res chain seq x y z
N MET A 1 -52.90 70.82 3.46
CA MET A 1 -51.99 71.19 4.59
C MET A 1 -52.60 70.85 5.94
N ASN A 2 -53.91 71.17 6.18
CA ASN A 2 -54.55 70.81 7.47
C ASN A 2 -54.81 69.32 7.72
N GLU A 3 -55.05 68.49 6.69
CA GLU A 3 -55.17 67.04 6.82
C GLU A 3 -53.84 66.38 7.13
N LEU A 4 -52.75 66.82 6.56
CA LEU A 4 -51.39 66.36 6.89
C LEU A 4 -51.00 66.71 8.35
N LEU A 5 -51.39 67.87 8.84
CA LEU A 5 -51.14 68.32 10.19
C LEU A 5 -51.97 67.47 11.23
N ASN A 6 -53.23 67.17 10.91
CA ASN A 6 -54.07 66.29 11.77
C ASN A 6 -53.61 64.84 11.77
N GLN A 7 -53.09 64.30 10.67
CA GLN A 7 -52.50 62.98 10.60
C GLN A 7 -51.20 62.88 11.39
N LEU A 8 -50.41 63.93 11.38
CA LEU A 8 -49.18 64.05 12.20
C LEU A 8 -49.46 64.17 13.69
N GLN A 9 -50.54 64.81 14.12
CA GLN A 9 -50.90 64.94 15.54
C GLN A 9 -51.22 63.59 16.23
N GLY A 10 -51.70 62.59 15.54
CA GLY A 10 -51.95 61.25 16.09
C GLY A 10 -50.74 60.32 16.18
N ARG A 11 -49.63 60.69 15.54
CA ARG A 11 -48.46 59.77 15.36
C ARG A 11 -47.11 60.32 15.84
N TRP A 12 -47.16 61.42 16.60
CA TRP A 12 -45.96 61.95 17.22
C TRP A 12 -45.18 60.93 18.11
N PRO A 13 -45.83 59.93 18.77
CA PRO A 13 -45.07 58.91 19.50
C PRO A 13 -44.19 58.08 18.62
N GLN A 14 -44.62 57.76 17.36
CA GLN A 14 -43.83 56.97 16.37
C GLN A 14 -42.66 57.79 15.82
N ALA A 15 -42.91 59.11 15.57
CA ALA A 15 -41.85 60.03 15.16
C ALA A 15 -40.83 60.23 16.28
N LEU A 16 -41.29 60.36 17.53
CA LEU A 16 -40.42 60.51 18.67
C LEU A 16 -39.64 59.22 18.98
N GLY A 17 -40.31 58.06 18.85
CA GLY A 17 -39.65 56.77 18.94
C GLY A 17 -38.51 56.59 17.92
N LEU A 18 -38.73 56.95 16.67
CA LEU A 18 -37.71 56.91 15.62
C LEU A 18 -36.57 57.92 15.87
N ALA A 19 -36.94 59.17 16.33
CA ALA A 19 -35.98 60.21 16.64
C ALA A 19 -35.06 59.89 17.82
N ILE A 20 -35.51 59.04 18.77
CA ILE A 20 -34.71 58.54 19.91
C ILE A 20 -33.95 57.25 19.50
N ALA A 21 -34.61 56.29 18.87
CA ALA A 21 -34.01 55.00 18.53
C ALA A 21 -32.88 55.14 17.51
N PHE A 22 -33.03 56.00 16.51
CA PHE A 22 -32.02 56.16 15.47
C PHE A 22 -30.66 56.65 16.00
N PRO A 23 -30.56 57.76 16.80
CA PRO A 23 -29.30 58.14 17.40
C PRO A 23 -28.74 57.10 18.38
N LEU A 24 -29.55 56.42 19.15
CA LEU A 24 -29.11 55.36 20.06
C LEU A 24 -28.44 54.23 19.29
N VAL A 25 -29.07 53.69 18.24
CA VAL A 25 -28.52 52.66 17.42
C VAL A 25 -27.23 53.14 16.70
N LEU A 26 -27.22 54.41 16.28
CA LEU A 26 -26.06 55.02 15.62
C LEU A 26 -24.87 55.15 16.58
N VAL A 27 -25.10 55.54 17.85
CA VAL A 27 -24.06 55.60 18.88
C VAL A 27 -23.57 54.19 19.23
N ALA A 28 -24.48 53.25 19.48
CA ALA A 28 -24.12 51.86 19.77
C ALA A 28 -23.27 51.23 18.66
N LEU A 29 -23.67 51.46 17.39
CA LEU A 29 -22.91 50.94 16.24
C LEU A 29 -21.56 51.67 16.11
N SER A 30 -21.49 52.95 16.49
CA SER A 30 -20.24 53.72 16.46
C SER A 30 -19.23 53.22 17.47
N GLU A 31 -19.70 52.92 18.72
CA GLU A 31 -18.88 52.29 19.74
C GLU A 31 -18.38 50.92 19.31
N LEU A 32 -19.26 50.08 18.74
CA LEU A 32 -18.90 48.76 18.23
C LEU A 32 -17.82 48.87 17.12
N VAL A 33 -17.96 49.80 16.19
CA VAL A 33 -16.96 50.06 15.16
C VAL A 33 -15.62 50.48 15.77
N LEU A 34 -15.61 51.34 16.80
CA LEU A 34 -14.38 51.76 17.47
C LEU A 34 -13.70 50.61 18.22
N VAL A 35 -14.44 49.76 18.87
CA VAL A 35 -13.91 48.58 19.57
C VAL A 35 -13.27 47.60 18.55
N LEU A 36 -13.95 47.34 17.44
CA LEU A 36 -13.44 46.43 16.40
C LEU A 36 -12.26 47.03 15.62
N ASP A 37 -12.26 48.37 15.40
CA ASP A 37 -11.14 49.04 14.78
C ASP A 37 -9.88 49.00 15.64
N ARG A 38 -10.03 49.18 16.99
CA ARG A 38 -8.91 49.04 17.94
C ARG A 38 -8.41 47.59 18.04
N ALA A 39 -9.28 46.59 17.84
CA ALA A 39 -8.93 45.20 17.78
C ALA A 39 -8.32 44.77 16.42
N GLY A 40 -8.24 45.67 15.45
CA GLY A 40 -7.76 45.34 14.09
C GLY A 40 -8.66 44.38 13.33
N HIS A 41 -9.94 44.24 13.71
CA HIS A 41 -10.83 43.25 13.14
C HIS A 41 -11.37 43.71 11.78
N PRO A 42 -11.31 42.90 10.71
CA PRO A 42 -11.69 43.27 9.33
C PRO A 42 -13.15 43.71 9.21
N MET A 43 -14.03 43.28 10.12
CA MET A 43 -15.44 43.67 10.14
C MET A 43 -15.67 45.18 10.44
N ALA A 44 -14.71 45.89 10.99
CA ALA A 44 -14.85 47.32 11.31
C ALA A 44 -15.22 48.15 10.07
N GLY A 45 -14.60 47.87 8.93
CA GLY A 45 -14.90 48.54 7.66
C GLY A 45 -16.32 48.27 7.16
N THR A 46 -16.82 47.08 7.32
CA THR A 46 -18.18 46.67 6.93
C THR A 46 -19.24 47.37 7.82
N LEU A 47 -19.03 47.34 9.14
CA LEU A 47 -19.94 48.03 10.09
C LEU A 47 -19.94 49.52 9.89
N ARG A 48 -18.80 50.13 9.53
CA ARG A 48 -18.73 51.56 9.17
C ARG A 48 -19.61 51.90 7.95
N ARG A 49 -19.61 51.03 6.90
CA ARG A 49 -20.50 51.17 5.73
C ARG A 49 -21.96 51.06 6.10
N ILE A 50 -22.32 50.07 6.95
CA ILE A 50 -23.69 49.86 7.45
C ILE A 50 -24.15 51.12 8.20
N ARG A 51 -23.33 51.63 9.10
CA ARG A 51 -23.64 52.85 9.85
C ARG A 51 -23.86 54.07 8.93
N THR A 52 -23.02 54.23 7.90
CA THR A 52 -23.01 55.44 7.08
C THR A 52 -24.08 55.46 5.99
N TRP A 53 -24.39 54.29 5.42
CA TRP A 53 -25.30 54.20 4.28
C TRP A 53 -26.59 53.44 4.56
N VAL A 54 -26.55 52.30 5.27
CA VAL A 54 -27.74 51.45 5.46
C VAL A 54 -28.64 52.03 6.52
N LEU A 55 -28.11 52.41 7.65
CA LEU A 55 -28.89 52.91 8.79
C LEU A 55 -29.69 54.17 8.48
N PRO A 56 -29.12 55.20 7.79
CA PRO A 56 -29.90 56.41 7.41
C PRO A 56 -31.01 56.09 6.39
N LEU A 57 -30.75 55.18 5.43
CA LEU A 57 -31.77 54.77 4.45
C LEU A 57 -32.92 54.02 5.07
N ILE A 58 -32.64 53.14 6.04
CA ILE A 58 -33.66 52.46 6.85
C ILE A 58 -34.49 53.52 7.61
N ALA A 59 -33.84 54.47 8.27
CA ALA A 59 -34.55 55.50 9.01
C ALA A 59 -35.45 56.35 8.12
N VAL A 60 -34.97 56.72 6.94
CA VAL A 60 -35.79 57.50 5.93
C VAL A 60 -36.97 56.63 5.45
N SER A 61 -36.74 55.37 5.12
CA SER A 61 -37.81 54.45 4.68
C SER A 61 -38.89 54.27 5.79
N LEU A 62 -38.46 54.08 7.05
CA LEU A 62 -39.38 53.94 8.19
C LEU A 62 -40.11 55.23 8.45
N PHE A 63 -39.44 56.41 8.33
CA PHE A 63 -40.07 57.70 8.50
C PHE A 63 -41.16 57.94 7.43
N LEU A 64 -40.87 57.68 6.17
CA LEU A 64 -41.83 57.82 5.07
C LEU A 64 -43.02 56.85 5.22
N ASN A 65 -42.80 55.68 5.70
CA ASN A 65 -43.83 54.66 5.85
C ASN A 65 -44.68 54.83 7.12
N TRP A 66 -44.07 55.13 8.26
CA TRP A 66 -44.78 55.16 9.57
C TRP A 66 -45.24 56.52 9.98
N VAL A 67 -44.51 57.59 9.61
CA VAL A 67 -44.83 58.97 10.04
C VAL A 67 -45.57 59.72 8.93
N VAL A 68 -45.04 59.67 7.71
CA VAL A 68 -45.65 60.39 6.56
C VAL A 68 -46.82 59.59 5.94
N LEU A 69 -46.87 58.26 6.13
CA LEU A 69 -47.94 57.40 5.61
C LEU A 69 -48.16 57.53 4.11
N LEU A 70 -47.09 57.58 3.37
CA LEU A 70 -47.18 57.56 1.93
C LEU A 70 -47.82 56.21 1.48
N PRO A 71 -48.78 56.26 0.55
CA PRO A 71 -49.36 55.03 0.01
C PRO A 71 -48.29 54.13 -0.57
N SER A 72 -48.39 52.83 -0.38
CA SER A 72 -47.46 51.84 -0.90
C SER A 72 -47.31 51.87 -2.44
N THR A 73 -48.23 52.58 -3.10
CA THR A 73 -48.18 52.86 -4.54
C THR A 73 -47.42 54.09 -4.92
N SER A 74 -47.01 54.95 -3.92
CA SER A 74 -46.27 56.16 -4.20
C SER A 74 -44.88 55.86 -4.73
N LEU A 75 -44.49 56.57 -5.79
CA LEU A 75 -43.14 56.37 -6.40
C LEU A 75 -42.01 56.72 -5.41
N VAL A 76 -42.24 57.76 -4.57
CA VAL A 76 -41.24 58.20 -3.60
C VAL A 76 -40.95 57.13 -2.56
N LEU A 77 -41.99 56.47 -2.00
CA LEU A 77 -41.80 55.38 -1.05
C LEU A 77 -41.12 54.17 -1.69
N ARG A 78 -41.56 53.77 -2.86
CA ARG A 78 -40.95 52.64 -3.60
C ARG A 78 -39.49 52.91 -3.94
N LEU A 79 -39.11 54.12 -4.33
CA LEU A 79 -37.73 54.48 -4.57
C LEU A 79 -36.89 54.46 -3.28
N ALA A 80 -37.43 55.00 -2.19
CA ALA A 80 -36.76 54.98 -0.89
C ALA A 80 -36.55 53.52 -0.38
N GLU A 81 -37.56 52.68 -0.48
CA GLU A 81 -37.47 51.24 -0.16
C GLU A 81 -36.51 50.49 -1.07
N THR A 82 -36.50 50.76 -2.37
CA THR A 82 -35.56 50.18 -3.32
C THR A 82 -34.11 50.54 -2.96
N LEU A 83 -33.83 51.82 -2.64
CA LEU A 83 -32.51 52.24 -2.18
C LEU A 83 -32.11 51.61 -0.85
N CYS A 84 -33.07 51.50 0.08
CA CYS A 84 -32.85 50.82 1.35
C CYS A 84 -32.45 49.37 1.15
N TRP A 85 -33.21 48.62 0.37
CA TRP A 85 -32.90 47.20 0.04
C TRP A 85 -31.57 47.08 -0.72
N ALA A 86 -31.28 47.99 -1.65
CA ALA A 86 -29.98 48.01 -2.35
C ALA A 86 -28.80 48.16 -1.36
N ALA A 87 -28.94 49.07 -0.38
CA ALA A 87 -27.95 49.27 0.66
C ALA A 87 -27.82 48.04 1.56
N VAL A 88 -28.94 47.37 1.92
CA VAL A 88 -28.95 46.11 2.70
C VAL A 88 -28.25 45.01 1.93
N ILE A 89 -28.52 44.86 0.62
CA ILE A 89 -27.85 43.83 -0.21
C ILE A 89 -26.34 44.07 -0.24
N VAL A 90 -25.89 45.29 -0.44
CA VAL A 90 -24.47 45.62 -0.41
C VAL A 90 -23.86 45.39 0.96
N ALA A 91 -24.60 45.66 2.05
CA ALA A 91 -24.16 45.36 3.40
C ALA A 91 -24.01 43.82 3.65
N VAL A 92 -25.00 43.04 3.25
CA VAL A 92 -24.96 41.57 3.37
C VAL A 92 -23.76 41.03 2.60
N ILE A 93 -23.56 41.44 1.37
CA ILE A 93 -22.40 41.04 0.56
C ILE A 93 -21.08 41.41 1.25
N SER A 94 -21.00 42.60 1.83
CA SER A 94 -19.81 43.06 2.56
C SER A 94 -19.57 42.26 3.82
N VAL A 95 -20.63 41.92 4.60
CA VAL A 95 -20.54 41.03 5.79
C VAL A 95 -20.06 39.65 5.40
N VAL A 96 -20.65 39.05 4.39
CA VAL A 96 -20.26 37.70 3.91
C VAL A 96 -18.80 37.72 3.43
N ASN A 97 -18.39 38.75 2.67
CA ASN A 97 -17.00 38.86 2.22
C ASN A 97 -16.02 38.99 3.39
N SER A 98 -16.34 39.80 4.40
CA SER A 98 -15.49 40.01 5.55
C SER A 98 -15.42 38.76 6.45
N LEU A 99 -16.53 38.07 6.72
CA LEU A 99 -16.56 36.89 7.53
C LEU A 99 -15.87 35.67 6.89
N VAL A 100 -16.10 35.49 5.59
CA VAL A 100 -15.64 34.26 4.91
C VAL A 100 -14.21 34.41 4.41
N PHE A 101 -13.83 35.60 3.90
CA PHE A 101 -12.57 35.76 3.16
C PHE A 101 -11.54 36.65 3.83
N GLU A 102 -11.95 37.73 4.56
CA GLU A 102 -11.01 38.67 5.18
C GLU A 102 -10.51 38.18 6.56
N THR A 103 -11.29 37.36 7.26
CA THR A 103 -10.92 36.76 8.57
C THR A 103 -10.08 35.52 8.43
N ALA A 104 -9.89 34.99 7.21
CA ALA A 104 -9.14 33.76 6.94
C ALA A 104 -7.64 33.97 7.18
N ARG A 105 -7.05 33.14 8.08
CA ARG A 105 -5.59 33.11 8.28
C ARG A 105 -4.88 32.59 7.04
N GLN A 106 -3.68 33.11 6.78
CA GLN A 106 -2.82 32.61 5.70
C GLN A 106 -2.60 31.10 5.89
N GLY A 107 -2.87 30.31 4.82
CA GLY A 107 -2.75 28.86 4.85
C GLY A 107 -4.07 28.09 5.00
N THR A 108 -5.19 28.76 5.30
CA THR A 108 -6.51 28.11 5.32
C THR A 108 -7.07 27.94 3.90
N TRP A 109 -7.99 26.99 3.72
CA TRP A 109 -8.64 26.74 2.42
C TRP A 109 -9.33 27.99 1.84
N GLN A 110 -9.84 28.86 2.69
CA GLN A 110 -10.53 30.11 2.33
C GLN A 110 -9.60 31.10 1.61
N SER A 111 -8.31 31.15 1.96
CA SER A 111 -7.32 32.00 1.29
C SER A 111 -7.01 31.52 -0.14
N LYS A 112 -7.30 30.26 -0.44
CA LYS A 112 -7.06 29.60 -1.75
C LYS A 112 -8.27 29.69 -2.70
N VAL A 113 -9.41 30.25 -2.26
CA VAL A 113 -10.63 30.37 -3.07
C VAL A 113 -10.42 31.34 -4.23
N PRO A 114 -10.64 30.90 -5.50
CA PRO A 114 -10.50 31.75 -6.67
C PRO A 114 -11.39 32.98 -6.63
N ARG A 115 -10.92 34.11 -7.17
CA ARG A 115 -11.69 35.37 -7.26
C ARG A 115 -13.03 35.16 -7.97
N LEU A 116 -13.01 34.32 -9.02
CA LEU A 116 -14.20 33.95 -9.80
C LEU A 116 -15.34 33.37 -8.94
N LEU A 117 -15.04 32.52 -7.98
CA LEU A 117 -16.06 31.92 -7.11
C LEU A 117 -16.67 32.95 -6.16
N ARG A 118 -15.86 33.90 -5.68
CA ARG A 118 -16.33 35.02 -4.87
C ARG A 118 -17.26 35.96 -5.66
N ASP A 119 -16.92 36.24 -6.93
CA ASP A 119 -17.73 37.10 -7.79
C ASP A 119 -19.03 36.38 -8.21
N LEU A 120 -19.01 35.06 -8.43
CA LEU A 120 -20.21 34.25 -8.66
C LEU A 120 -21.15 34.31 -7.44
N MET A 121 -20.62 34.15 -6.24
CA MET A 121 -21.41 34.25 -5.01
C MET A 121 -22.05 35.66 -4.86
N ARG A 122 -21.31 36.73 -5.18
CA ARG A 122 -21.85 38.09 -5.18
C ARG A 122 -22.98 38.24 -6.19
N LEU A 123 -22.80 37.70 -7.40
CA LEU A 123 -23.81 37.72 -8.46
C LEU A 123 -25.11 37.06 -8.00
N VAL A 124 -25.00 35.88 -7.37
CA VAL A 124 -26.17 35.15 -6.83
C VAL A 124 -26.86 35.96 -5.73
N LEU A 125 -26.11 36.55 -4.79
CA LEU A 125 -26.67 37.36 -3.71
C LEU A 125 -27.35 38.64 -4.25
N VAL A 126 -26.77 39.30 -5.25
CA VAL A 126 -27.38 40.42 -5.94
C VAL A 126 -28.67 39.99 -6.63
N GLY A 127 -28.67 38.87 -7.36
CA GLY A 127 -29.83 38.33 -8.02
C GLY A 127 -31.01 38.05 -7.06
N ILE A 128 -30.71 37.38 -5.92
CA ILE A 128 -31.70 37.14 -4.87
C ILE A 128 -32.24 38.43 -4.30
N GLY A 129 -31.35 39.41 -4.01
CA GLY A 129 -31.74 40.70 -3.51
C GLY A 129 -32.63 41.47 -4.48
N LEU A 130 -32.30 41.50 -5.76
CA LEU A 130 -33.12 42.10 -6.79
C LEU A 130 -34.49 41.46 -6.92
N ALA A 131 -34.56 40.11 -6.81
CA ALA A 131 -35.83 39.37 -6.79
C ALA A 131 -36.71 39.78 -5.59
N ILE A 132 -36.11 39.93 -4.41
CA ILE A 132 -36.82 40.42 -3.21
C ILE A 132 -37.36 41.82 -3.42
N VAL A 133 -36.55 42.77 -3.95
CA VAL A 133 -36.98 44.13 -4.25
C VAL A 133 -38.12 44.13 -5.25
N TYR A 134 -38.01 43.35 -6.33
CA TYR A 134 -39.02 43.28 -7.39
C TYR A 134 -40.37 42.77 -6.86
N SER A 135 -40.34 41.79 -5.96
CA SER A 135 -41.55 41.23 -5.35
C SER A 135 -42.10 42.09 -4.20
N ALA A 136 -41.25 42.40 -3.21
CA ALA A 136 -41.69 43.03 -1.96
C ALA A 136 -42.02 44.54 -2.14
N VAL A 137 -41.23 45.25 -2.94
CA VAL A 137 -41.36 46.70 -3.12
C VAL A 137 -42.27 47.06 -4.30
N TRP A 138 -42.13 46.35 -5.41
CA TRP A 138 -42.88 46.60 -6.63
C TRP A 138 -44.16 45.80 -6.78
N GLY A 139 -44.40 44.82 -5.87
CA GLY A 139 -45.61 43.97 -5.88
C GLY A 139 -45.77 43.16 -7.12
N LYS A 140 -44.68 42.82 -7.81
CA LYS A 140 -44.71 42.05 -9.05
C LYS A 140 -44.51 40.58 -8.78
N GLU A 141 -45.30 39.75 -9.49
CA GLU A 141 -45.15 38.31 -9.40
C GLU A 141 -43.84 37.85 -10.07
N ILE A 142 -43.04 37.10 -9.31
CA ILE A 142 -41.76 36.55 -9.78
C ILE A 142 -41.93 35.20 -10.47
N GLY A 143 -43.14 34.56 -10.42
CA GLY A 143 -43.39 33.16 -10.85
C GLY A 143 -42.87 32.89 -12.27
N GLY A 144 -43.21 33.77 -13.23
CA GLY A 144 -42.77 33.60 -14.62
C GLY A 144 -41.25 33.75 -14.78
N ALA A 145 -40.62 34.70 -14.03
CA ALA A 145 -39.18 34.88 -14.06
C ALA A 145 -38.46 33.68 -13.43
N ILE A 146 -38.97 33.14 -12.33
CA ILE A 146 -38.41 31.94 -11.68
C ILE A 146 -38.51 30.71 -12.61
N ALA A 147 -39.64 30.54 -13.31
CA ALA A 147 -39.79 29.45 -14.26
C ALA A 147 -38.75 29.50 -15.41
N THR A 148 -38.52 30.70 -15.96
CA THR A 148 -37.53 30.91 -17.02
C THR A 148 -36.10 30.74 -16.49
N LEU A 149 -35.80 31.26 -15.29
CA LEU A 149 -34.53 31.05 -14.61
C LEU A 149 -34.27 29.58 -14.26
N GLY A 150 -35.35 28.81 -13.96
CA GLY A 150 -35.27 27.39 -13.69
C GLY A 150 -34.69 26.58 -14.84
N VAL A 151 -35.22 26.79 -16.06
CA VAL A 151 -34.70 26.15 -17.27
C VAL A 151 -33.25 26.57 -17.56
N THR A 152 -32.98 27.87 -17.47
CA THR A 152 -31.61 28.40 -17.67
C THR A 152 -30.63 27.83 -16.64
N SER A 153 -31.06 27.67 -15.39
CA SER A 153 -30.23 27.12 -14.31
C SER A 153 -29.81 25.67 -14.57
N ILE A 154 -30.67 24.85 -15.17
CA ILE A 154 -30.34 23.48 -15.56
C ILE A 154 -29.22 23.49 -16.61
N VAL A 155 -29.35 24.31 -17.64
CA VAL A 155 -28.33 24.41 -18.71
C VAL A 155 -27.00 24.89 -18.15
N VAL A 156 -27.02 25.93 -17.31
CA VAL A 156 -25.82 26.49 -16.65
C VAL A 156 -25.23 25.47 -15.67
N GLY A 157 -26.09 24.74 -14.92
CA GLY A 157 -25.67 23.69 -13.99
C GLY A 157 -24.93 22.56 -14.70
N LEU A 158 -25.46 22.08 -15.83
CA LEU A 158 -24.81 21.08 -16.66
C LEU A 158 -23.47 21.57 -17.23
N ALA A 159 -23.42 22.82 -17.69
CA ALA A 159 -22.18 23.43 -18.21
C ALA A 159 -21.10 23.62 -17.13
N LEU A 160 -21.51 23.84 -15.87
CA LEU A 160 -20.61 24.02 -14.73
C LEU A 160 -20.30 22.71 -13.98
N GLN A 161 -20.93 21.60 -14.35
CA GLN A 161 -20.80 20.32 -13.63
C GLN A 161 -19.32 19.88 -13.53
N GLU A 162 -18.58 19.91 -14.62
CA GLU A 162 -17.18 19.49 -14.64
C GLU A 162 -16.24 20.46 -13.89
N PRO A 163 -16.30 21.78 -14.11
CA PRO A 163 -15.51 22.74 -13.31
C PRO A 163 -15.77 22.65 -11.80
N LEU A 164 -17.05 22.54 -11.40
CA LEU A 164 -17.40 22.39 -9.99
C LEU A 164 -16.93 21.04 -9.44
N GLY A 165 -17.06 19.96 -10.20
CA GLY A 165 -16.55 18.66 -9.85
C GLY A 165 -15.04 18.70 -9.56
N ASN A 166 -14.25 19.37 -10.39
CA ASN A 166 -12.81 19.55 -10.17
C ASN A 166 -12.50 20.36 -8.91
N LEU A 167 -13.29 21.40 -8.64
CA LEU A 167 -13.14 22.22 -7.42
C LEU A 167 -13.43 21.41 -6.16
N PHE A 168 -14.54 20.67 -6.13
CA PHE A 168 -14.89 19.81 -4.99
C PHE A 168 -13.87 18.71 -4.79
N SER A 169 -13.42 18.07 -5.86
CA SER A 169 -12.35 17.06 -5.82
C SER A 169 -11.07 17.61 -5.23
N GLY A 170 -10.67 18.82 -5.64
CA GLY A 170 -9.50 19.49 -5.07
C GLY A 170 -9.66 19.81 -3.58
N LEU A 171 -10.86 20.21 -3.17
CA LEU A 171 -11.14 20.48 -1.76
C LEU A 171 -11.07 19.19 -0.91
N VAL A 172 -11.65 18.11 -1.40
CA VAL A 172 -11.59 16.80 -0.72
C VAL A 172 -10.16 16.33 -0.58
N LEU A 173 -9.36 16.37 -1.62
CA LEU A 173 -7.93 16.00 -1.57
C LEU A 173 -7.14 16.84 -0.55
N LEU A 174 -7.43 18.15 -0.46
CA LEU A 174 -6.79 19.03 0.51
C LEU A 174 -7.22 18.76 1.96
N MET A 175 -8.42 18.24 2.16
CA MET A 175 -8.95 17.86 3.48
C MET A 175 -8.47 16.48 3.93
N GLU A 176 -8.59 15.47 3.07
CA GLU A 176 -8.24 14.08 3.38
C GLU A 176 -6.75 13.82 3.34
N ARG A 177 -6.01 14.56 2.50
CA ARG A 177 -4.55 14.44 2.31
C ARG A 177 -4.09 12.99 2.12
N PRO A 178 -4.60 12.26 1.13
CA PRO A 178 -4.17 10.89 0.86
C PRO A 178 -2.68 10.83 0.51
N PHE A 179 -2.10 11.92 0.07
CA PHE A 179 -0.68 12.12 -0.17
C PHE A 179 -0.28 13.59 0.09
N GLU A 180 1.02 13.82 0.25
CA GLU A 180 1.63 15.14 0.45
C GLU A 180 2.68 15.43 -0.62
N VAL A 181 3.07 16.71 -0.73
CA VAL A 181 4.18 17.13 -1.61
C VAL A 181 5.47 16.47 -1.15
N GLY A 182 6.21 15.88 -2.08
CA GLY A 182 7.42 15.10 -1.84
C GLY A 182 7.18 13.59 -1.71
N GLU A 183 5.93 13.13 -1.65
CA GLU A 183 5.62 11.70 -1.63
C GLU A 183 5.54 11.13 -3.04
N THR A 184 5.93 9.87 -3.18
CA THR A 184 5.81 9.14 -4.44
C THR A 184 4.50 8.36 -4.47
N ILE A 185 3.69 8.66 -5.47
CA ILE A 185 2.38 8.03 -5.67
C ILE A 185 2.26 7.40 -7.07
N GLU A 186 1.36 6.46 -7.17
CA GLU A 186 0.90 5.93 -8.46
C GLU A 186 -0.61 6.15 -8.57
N VAL A 187 -1.04 6.72 -9.69
CA VAL A 187 -2.45 6.99 -10.01
C VAL A 187 -2.70 6.56 -11.45
N GLY A 188 -3.48 5.51 -11.65
CA GLY A 188 -3.65 4.90 -12.96
C GLY A 188 -2.31 4.43 -13.55
N HIS A 189 -1.85 5.07 -14.61
CA HIS A 189 -0.55 4.76 -15.25
C HIS A 189 0.56 5.78 -14.93
N VAL A 190 0.32 6.66 -13.98
CA VAL A 190 1.23 7.74 -13.60
C VAL A 190 1.89 7.39 -12.29
N THR A 191 3.20 7.14 -12.30
CA THR A 191 4.00 6.97 -11.08
C THR A 191 5.04 8.08 -11.01
N GLY A 192 5.15 8.76 -9.87
CA GLY A 192 6.15 9.80 -9.67
C GLY A 192 6.00 10.53 -8.33
N GLU A 193 6.90 11.48 -8.10
CA GLU A 193 6.92 12.33 -6.92
C GLU A 193 5.96 13.52 -7.09
N VAL A 194 5.13 13.76 -6.10
CA VAL A 194 4.23 14.92 -6.07
C VAL A 194 5.04 16.19 -5.82
N LYS A 195 5.13 17.09 -6.79
CA LYS A 195 5.83 18.38 -6.66
C LYS A 195 4.94 19.49 -6.16
N GLU A 196 3.69 19.48 -6.59
CA GLU A 196 2.74 20.53 -6.24
C GLU A 196 1.32 19.99 -6.29
N VAL A 197 0.47 20.47 -5.38
CA VAL A 197 -0.98 20.20 -5.37
C VAL A 197 -1.71 21.53 -5.36
N ASN A 198 -2.42 21.79 -6.44
CA ASN A 198 -3.24 22.97 -6.61
C ASN A 198 -4.73 22.62 -6.43
N TRP A 199 -5.59 23.66 -6.40
CA TRP A 199 -7.03 23.47 -6.30
C TRP A 199 -7.65 22.69 -7.49
N ARG A 200 -6.96 22.64 -8.64
CA ARG A 200 -7.44 22.02 -9.87
C ARG A 200 -6.69 20.73 -10.24
N SER A 201 -5.39 20.66 -9.93
CA SER A 201 -4.52 19.57 -10.40
C SER A 201 -3.37 19.33 -9.44
N ALA A 202 -2.82 18.12 -9.45
CA ALA A 202 -1.53 17.79 -8.89
C ALA A 202 -0.48 17.65 -10.00
N HIS A 203 0.74 18.09 -9.69
CA HIS A 203 1.90 18.00 -10.57
C HIS A 203 2.79 16.86 -10.07
N ILE A 204 2.93 15.82 -10.89
CA ILE A 204 3.69 14.62 -10.56
C ILE A 204 4.92 14.55 -11.45
N GLU A 205 6.10 14.57 -10.86
CA GLU A 205 7.36 14.40 -11.57
C GLU A 205 7.66 12.92 -11.75
N LYS A 206 7.72 12.48 -13.01
CA LYS A 206 8.13 11.12 -13.38
C LYS A 206 9.64 10.94 -13.29
N GLN A 207 10.09 9.68 -13.25
CA GLN A 207 11.50 9.38 -13.50
C GLN A 207 11.93 9.97 -14.84
N GLY A 208 13.03 10.75 -14.83
CA GLY A 208 13.50 11.49 -16.01
C GLY A 208 13.10 12.97 -16.04
N GLY A 209 12.44 13.48 -14.97
CA GLY A 209 12.19 14.92 -14.76
C GLY A 209 10.95 15.47 -15.49
N ALA A 210 10.20 14.66 -16.23
CA ALA A 210 8.97 15.11 -16.87
C ALA A 210 7.86 15.30 -15.85
N ILE A 211 7.20 16.46 -15.87
CA ILE A 211 6.06 16.75 -14.99
C ILE A 211 4.76 16.37 -15.71
N GLN A 212 4.00 15.50 -15.08
CA GLN A 212 2.65 15.16 -15.50
C GLN A 212 1.63 15.89 -14.63
N VAL A 213 0.75 16.66 -15.28
CA VAL A 213 -0.32 17.40 -14.62
C VAL A 213 -1.58 16.55 -14.63
N VAL A 214 -2.02 16.11 -13.46
CA VAL A 214 -3.20 15.26 -13.28
C VAL A 214 -4.33 16.09 -12.66
N PRO A 215 -5.50 16.19 -13.32
CA PRO A 215 -6.65 16.90 -12.75
C PRO A 215 -7.14 16.23 -11.45
N ASN A 216 -7.57 17.02 -10.47
CA ASN A 216 -8.05 16.50 -9.18
C ASN A 216 -9.29 15.62 -9.32
N SER A 217 -10.13 15.84 -10.34
CA SER A 217 -11.26 14.95 -10.65
C SER A 217 -10.83 13.56 -11.08
N THR A 218 -9.68 13.42 -11.73
CA THR A 218 -9.08 12.12 -12.06
C THR A 218 -8.52 11.46 -10.80
N LEU A 219 -7.80 12.21 -9.97
CA LEU A 219 -7.26 11.71 -8.70
C LEU A 219 -8.35 11.16 -7.77
N ASN A 220 -9.52 11.79 -7.73
CA ASN A 220 -10.64 11.35 -6.90
C ASN A 220 -11.37 10.11 -7.43
N LYS A 221 -11.21 9.78 -8.70
CA LYS A 221 -11.88 8.64 -9.34
C LYS A 221 -10.98 7.41 -9.42
N GLU A 222 -9.69 7.63 -9.45
CA GLU A 222 -8.68 6.58 -9.60
C GLU A 222 -8.21 6.06 -8.24
N THR A 223 -7.74 4.83 -8.24
CA THR A 223 -7.05 4.29 -7.07
C THR A 223 -5.69 4.94 -6.92
N ILE A 224 -5.39 5.44 -5.74
CA ILE A 224 -4.10 6.04 -5.40
C ILE A 224 -3.29 5.03 -4.58
N VAL A 225 -2.12 4.66 -5.07
CA VAL A 225 -1.13 3.88 -4.32
C VAL A 225 -0.04 4.82 -3.84
N ASN A 226 0.14 4.93 -2.52
CA ASN A 226 1.17 5.78 -1.93
C ASN A 226 2.37 4.91 -1.51
N TYR A 227 3.51 5.07 -2.20
CA TYR A 227 4.74 4.33 -1.91
C TYR A 227 5.60 4.93 -0.80
N SER A 228 5.22 6.11 -0.30
CA SER A 228 5.92 6.79 0.80
C SER A 228 5.33 6.47 2.17
N ARG A 229 4.11 5.93 2.23
CA ARG A 229 3.38 5.60 3.47
C ARG A 229 3.02 4.12 3.55
N PRO A 230 3.01 3.50 4.73
CA PRO A 230 3.50 4.00 6.03
C PRO A 230 5.03 4.06 6.11
N ARG A 231 5.73 3.46 5.14
CA ARG A 231 7.19 3.46 5.00
C ARG A 231 7.53 3.65 3.52
N PRO A 232 8.61 4.38 3.20
CA PRO A 232 9.04 4.56 1.82
C PRO A 232 9.63 3.26 1.26
N SER A 233 8.77 2.32 0.91
CA SER A 233 9.18 1.01 0.41
C SER A 233 8.26 0.52 -0.70
N ARG A 234 8.88 -0.07 -1.72
CA ARG A 234 8.19 -0.78 -2.81
C ARG A 234 8.68 -2.20 -2.90
N MET A 235 7.74 -3.12 -3.00
CA MET A 235 8.03 -4.52 -3.27
C MET A 235 8.33 -4.70 -4.75
N GLU A 236 9.48 -5.30 -5.04
CA GLU A 236 9.91 -5.67 -6.39
C GLU A 236 10.12 -7.18 -6.49
N THR A 237 9.97 -7.68 -7.70
CA THR A 237 10.20 -9.08 -8.01
C THR A 237 11.15 -9.23 -9.18
N ILE A 238 12.03 -10.22 -9.09
CA ILE A 238 12.91 -10.64 -10.19
C ILE A 238 12.72 -12.13 -10.37
N GLU A 239 12.58 -12.57 -11.61
CA GLU A 239 12.52 -13.99 -11.93
C GLU A 239 13.83 -14.38 -12.63
N VAL A 240 14.40 -15.50 -12.17
CA VAL A 240 15.62 -16.07 -12.73
C VAL A 240 15.48 -17.58 -12.84
N SER A 241 16.27 -18.18 -13.71
CA SER A 241 16.22 -19.61 -13.93
C SER A 241 17.61 -20.24 -13.84
N PHE A 242 17.68 -21.41 -13.27
CA PHE A 242 18.91 -22.22 -13.20
C PHE A 242 18.67 -23.64 -13.71
N SER A 243 19.76 -24.34 -14.02
CA SER A 243 19.73 -25.68 -14.56
C SER A 243 19.08 -26.68 -13.58
N TYR A 244 18.50 -27.76 -14.12
CA TYR A 244 18.05 -28.92 -13.32
C TYR A 244 19.18 -29.65 -12.57
N GLN A 245 20.44 -29.40 -12.98
CA GLN A 245 21.61 -29.99 -12.30
C GLN A 245 22.00 -29.21 -11.04
N ASP A 246 21.49 -28.01 -10.87
CA ASP A 246 21.78 -27.16 -9.72
C ASP A 246 20.76 -27.45 -8.61
N PRO A 247 21.19 -27.91 -7.41
CA PRO A 247 20.27 -28.25 -6.33
C PRO A 247 19.43 -27.04 -5.90
N PRO A 248 18.09 -27.15 -5.91
CA PRO A 248 17.21 -25.99 -5.68
C PRO A 248 17.42 -25.31 -4.33
N TYR A 249 17.72 -26.05 -3.30
CA TYR A 249 17.96 -25.50 -1.98
C TYR A 249 19.21 -24.61 -1.95
N LYS A 250 20.32 -25.05 -2.55
CA LYS A 250 21.57 -24.27 -2.64
C LYS A 250 21.40 -23.01 -3.46
N VAL A 251 20.69 -23.09 -4.57
CA VAL A 251 20.37 -21.94 -5.41
C VAL A 251 19.56 -20.91 -4.63
N ARG A 252 18.51 -21.34 -3.93
CA ARG A 252 17.68 -20.47 -3.10
C ARG A 252 18.48 -19.79 -2.01
N GLN A 253 19.34 -20.52 -1.31
CA GLN A 253 20.17 -19.97 -0.24
C GLN A 253 21.14 -18.92 -0.77
N ALA A 254 21.84 -19.20 -1.86
CA ALA A 254 22.77 -18.25 -2.47
C ALA A 254 22.08 -16.97 -2.97
N LEU A 255 20.88 -17.10 -3.55
CA LEU A 255 20.06 -15.97 -3.96
C LEU A 255 19.56 -15.16 -2.76
N LEU A 256 19.21 -15.80 -1.67
CA LEU A 256 18.78 -15.13 -0.44
C LEU A 256 19.93 -14.32 0.18
N GLU A 257 21.12 -14.90 0.27
CA GLU A 257 22.33 -14.25 0.76
C GLU A 257 22.70 -13.05 -0.14
N LEU A 258 22.60 -13.20 -1.45
CA LEU A 258 22.83 -12.11 -2.41
C LEU A 258 21.90 -10.93 -2.16
N LEU A 259 20.60 -11.17 -1.96
CA LEU A 259 19.63 -10.11 -1.66
C LEU A 259 19.96 -9.39 -0.36
N GLN A 260 20.30 -10.15 0.70
CA GLN A 260 20.65 -9.60 2.01
C GLN A 260 21.93 -8.76 1.99
N GLN A 261 22.86 -9.06 1.07
CA GLN A 261 24.15 -8.35 0.92
C GLN A 261 24.10 -7.24 -0.13
N THR A 262 22.93 -6.97 -0.74
CA THR A 262 22.82 -5.94 -1.77
C THR A 262 22.36 -4.63 -1.16
N ASP A 263 23.18 -3.59 -1.33
CA ASP A 263 22.87 -2.24 -0.86
C ASP A 263 21.57 -1.72 -1.50
N GLY A 264 20.72 -1.07 -0.67
CA GLY A 264 19.43 -0.55 -1.11
C GLY A 264 18.27 -1.56 -1.04
N VAL A 265 18.53 -2.82 -0.73
CA VAL A 265 17.52 -3.79 -0.33
C VAL A 265 17.18 -3.55 1.14
N LEU A 266 15.89 -3.38 1.44
CA LEU A 266 15.42 -3.10 2.80
C LEU A 266 15.33 -4.39 3.61
N GLU A 267 15.72 -4.34 4.89
CA GLU A 267 15.66 -5.48 5.79
C GLU A 267 14.22 -5.89 6.16
N ILE A 268 13.30 -4.93 6.15
CA ILE A 268 11.90 -5.13 6.52
C ILE A 268 10.98 -4.56 5.43
N PRO A 269 10.08 -5.39 4.88
CA PRO A 269 9.86 -6.83 5.08
C PRO A 269 11.06 -7.68 4.66
N LYS A 270 11.23 -8.87 5.31
CA LYS A 270 12.32 -9.79 4.97
C LYS A 270 12.25 -10.21 3.50
N VAL A 271 13.41 -10.25 2.87
CA VAL A 271 13.56 -10.78 1.51
C VAL A 271 13.15 -12.26 1.44
N GLN A 272 12.62 -12.68 0.30
CA GLN A 272 12.18 -14.05 0.08
C GLN A 272 12.67 -14.54 -1.29
N VAL A 273 13.00 -15.81 -1.35
CA VAL A 273 13.28 -16.51 -2.61
C VAL A 273 12.43 -17.77 -2.66
N ALA A 274 11.60 -17.87 -3.68
CA ALA A 274 10.71 -18.99 -3.90
C ALA A 274 11.07 -19.73 -5.19
N THR A 275 11.03 -21.06 -5.16
CA THR A 275 10.96 -21.87 -6.38
C THR A 275 9.52 -21.80 -6.88
N ILE A 276 9.29 -21.30 -8.09
CA ILE A 276 7.95 -21.04 -8.63
C ILE A 276 7.50 -22.05 -9.68
N GLY A 277 8.42 -22.80 -10.24
CA GLY A 277 8.06 -23.79 -11.23
C GLY A 277 9.27 -24.51 -11.84
N TYR A 278 8.93 -25.54 -12.58
CA TYR A 278 9.86 -26.34 -13.39
C TYR A 278 9.46 -26.11 -14.84
N GLY A 279 10.32 -25.40 -15.58
CA GLY A 279 10.13 -25.10 -17.01
C GLY A 279 10.79 -26.13 -17.91
N ASP A 280 10.72 -25.95 -19.23
CA ASP A 280 11.21 -26.91 -20.22
C ASP A 280 12.72 -27.21 -20.08
N PHE A 281 13.52 -26.23 -19.66
CA PHE A 281 14.99 -26.33 -19.60
C PHE A 281 15.56 -25.89 -18.24
N SER A 282 14.71 -25.48 -17.26
CA SER A 282 15.18 -24.83 -16.05
C SER A 282 14.22 -24.91 -14.90
N ILE A 283 14.76 -24.76 -13.70
CA ILE A 283 14.00 -24.47 -12.49
C ILE A 283 13.89 -22.95 -12.33
N GLN A 284 12.68 -22.47 -12.12
CA GLN A 284 12.36 -21.05 -12.05
C GLN A 284 12.28 -20.57 -10.58
N TYR A 285 12.91 -19.45 -10.30
CA TYR A 285 12.95 -18.84 -8.99
C TYR A 285 12.44 -17.41 -9.05
N ARG A 286 11.70 -16.99 -8.03
CA ARG A 286 11.25 -15.63 -7.84
C ARG A 286 11.90 -15.06 -6.59
N LEU A 287 12.62 -13.95 -6.80
CA LEU A 287 13.19 -13.14 -5.74
C LEU A 287 12.19 -12.03 -5.42
N ILE A 288 11.88 -11.87 -4.14
CA ILE A 288 10.96 -10.84 -3.64
C ILE A 288 11.74 -10.01 -2.63
N TYR A 289 11.83 -8.72 -2.88
CA TYR A 289 12.56 -7.78 -2.05
C TYR A 289 11.87 -6.42 -2.03
N ASN A 290 12.21 -5.59 -1.04
CA ASN A 290 11.71 -4.23 -0.92
C ASN A 290 12.88 -3.26 -1.08
N THR A 291 12.61 -2.14 -1.74
CA THR A 291 13.56 -1.05 -1.95
C THR A 291 12.83 0.29 -1.91
N ALA A 292 13.55 1.40 -1.73
CA ALA A 292 12.98 2.72 -1.90
C ALA A 292 12.63 2.95 -3.37
N GLU A 293 11.49 3.60 -3.65
CA GLU A 293 11.02 3.82 -5.03
C GLU A 293 12.07 4.54 -5.90
N ARG A 294 12.77 5.52 -5.33
CA ARG A 294 13.81 6.28 -6.05
C ARG A 294 15.00 5.42 -6.48
N ASP A 295 15.32 4.37 -5.72
CA ASP A 295 16.51 3.53 -5.90
C ASP A 295 16.19 2.24 -6.68
N ARG A 296 14.92 2.01 -6.99
CA ARG A 296 14.37 0.80 -7.58
C ARG A 296 15.18 0.27 -8.76
N TRP A 297 15.48 1.13 -9.72
CA TRP A 297 16.19 0.73 -10.93
C TRP A 297 17.66 0.40 -10.68
N VAL A 298 18.31 1.15 -9.80
CA VAL A 298 19.71 0.95 -9.44
C VAL A 298 19.84 -0.38 -8.69
N VAL A 299 19.02 -0.62 -7.68
CA VAL A 299 19.01 -1.86 -6.91
C VAL A 299 18.68 -3.06 -7.79
N LYS A 300 17.66 -2.96 -8.64
CA LYS A 300 17.31 -4.04 -9.57
C LYS A 300 18.45 -4.40 -10.50
N ASN A 301 19.11 -3.40 -11.09
CA ASN A 301 20.25 -3.60 -11.97
C ASN A 301 21.44 -4.26 -11.23
N GLU A 302 21.72 -3.81 -10.00
CA GLU A 302 22.77 -4.37 -9.16
C GLU A 302 22.50 -5.84 -8.84
N ILE A 303 21.27 -6.17 -8.42
CA ILE A 303 20.87 -7.57 -8.13
C ILE A 303 21.07 -8.44 -9.39
N LEU A 304 20.56 -8.01 -10.55
CA LEU A 304 20.70 -8.78 -11.79
C LEU A 304 22.17 -9.00 -12.17
N THR A 305 22.99 -7.97 -12.01
CA THR A 305 24.43 -8.07 -12.26
C THR A 305 25.10 -9.05 -11.28
N ARG A 306 24.81 -8.95 -9.98
CA ARG A 306 25.39 -9.83 -8.95
C ARG A 306 24.95 -11.28 -9.10
N ILE A 307 23.75 -11.56 -9.61
CA ILE A 307 23.27 -12.92 -9.86
C ILE A 307 24.23 -13.67 -10.79
N TRP A 308 24.73 -13.02 -11.84
CA TRP A 308 25.67 -13.67 -12.74
C TRP A 308 26.98 -14.05 -12.04
N TYR A 309 27.56 -13.13 -11.24
CA TYR A 309 28.80 -13.42 -10.49
C TYR A 309 28.58 -14.45 -9.40
N MET A 310 27.45 -14.42 -8.71
CA MET A 310 27.08 -15.43 -7.71
C MET A 310 26.98 -16.81 -8.37
N ALA A 311 26.28 -16.93 -9.49
CA ALA A 311 26.18 -18.17 -10.24
C ALA A 311 27.56 -18.74 -10.60
N LYS A 312 28.46 -17.89 -11.08
CA LYS A 312 29.84 -18.32 -11.40
C LYS A 312 30.62 -18.80 -10.18
N ARG A 313 30.51 -18.11 -9.03
CA ARG A 313 31.21 -18.51 -7.80
C ARG A 313 30.71 -19.86 -7.25
N HIS A 314 29.41 -20.11 -7.35
CA HIS A 314 28.81 -21.36 -6.85
C HIS A 314 28.78 -22.49 -7.89
N GLY A 315 29.23 -22.25 -9.13
CA GLY A 315 29.19 -23.23 -10.19
C GLY A 315 27.78 -23.48 -10.76
N PHE A 316 26.82 -22.58 -10.48
CA PHE A 316 25.48 -22.70 -11.03
C PHE A 316 25.44 -22.34 -12.52
N THR A 317 24.59 -23.03 -13.26
CA THR A 317 24.47 -22.89 -14.69
C THR A 317 23.19 -22.18 -15.09
N MET A 318 23.33 -21.03 -15.76
CA MET A 318 22.19 -20.40 -16.43
C MET A 318 21.84 -21.23 -17.67
N PRO A 319 20.60 -21.74 -17.76
CA PRO A 319 20.25 -22.72 -18.78
C PRO A 319 20.17 -22.09 -20.17
N TYR A 320 20.63 -22.88 -21.14
CA TYR A 320 20.36 -22.65 -22.57
C TYR A 320 19.29 -23.64 -23.01
N PRO A 321 18.53 -23.36 -24.08
CA PRO A 321 17.70 -24.37 -24.72
C PRO A 321 18.57 -25.57 -25.12
N VAL A 322 18.31 -26.72 -24.53
CA VAL A 322 19.06 -27.94 -24.80
C VAL A 322 18.19 -28.88 -25.59
N HIS A 323 18.66 -29.26 -26.79
CA HIS A 323 18.06 -30.31 -27.59
C HIS A 323 18.95 -31.57 -27.51
N VAL A 324 18.42 -32.61 -26.88
CA VAL A 324 19.09 -33.92 -26.85
C VAL A 324 18.67 -34.71 -28.07
N GLN A 325 19.58 -34.89 -29.01
CA GLN A 325 19.35 -35.70 -30.21
C GLN A 325 19.87 -37.13 -29.93
N VAL A 326 18.95 -38.07 -29.73
CA VAL A 326 19.31 -39.46 -29.54
C VAL A 326 19.33 -40.18 -30.87
N GLN A 327 20.51 -40.55 -31.36
CA GLN A 327 20.65 -41.46 -32.49
C GLN A 327 20.50 -42.90 -32.01
N HIS A 328 19.33 -43.50 -32.27
CA HIS A 328 19.10 -44.90 -31.95
C HIS A 328 19.88 -45.79 -32.91
N GLN A 329 20.92 -46.45 -32.41
CA GLN A 329 21.54 -47.61 -33.06
C GLN A 329 21.03 -48.95 -32.51
N SER A 330 20.15 -48.95 -31.50
CA SER A 330 19.56 -50.17 -30.94
C SER A 330 18.21 -49.90 -30.28
N SER A 331 17.38 -50.94 -30.23
CA SER A 331 15.96 -50.93 -29.78
C SER A 331 15.76 -50.82 -28.27
N ARG A 332 16.65 -50.17 -27.50
CA ARG A 332 16.45 -49.91 -26.07
C ARG A 332 15.97 -48.49 -25.87
N PRO A 333 14.91 -48.24 -25.03
CA PRO A 333 14.49 -46.92 -24.69
C PRO A 333 15.65 -46.18 -23.99
N PHE A 334 15.82 -44.90 -24.31
CA PHE A 334 16.76 -44.01 -23.62
C PHE A 334 16.35 -43.87 -22.16
N LYS A 335 17.17 -44.44 -21.29
CA LYS A 335 17.11 -44.21 -19.86
C LYS A 335 18.31 -43.32 -19.55
N GLN A 336 18.02 -42.14 -18.99
CA GLN A 336 19.09 -41.25 -18.50
C GLN A 336 19.88 -42.08 -17.47
N GLU A 337 21.16 -42.34 -17.74
CA GLU A 337 21.99 -43.09 -16.79
C GLU A 337 22.27 -42.16 -15.60
N GLU A 338 21.43 -42.28 -14.57
CA GLU A 338 21.83 -41.80 -13.26
C GLU A 338 23.02 -42.66 -12.79
N PRO A 339 24.04 -42.03 -12.18
CA PRO A 339 25.18 -42.82 -11.67
C PRO A 339 24.66 -43.91 -10.75
N GLU A 340 25.00 -45.16 -11.04
CA GLU A 340 24.57 -46.29 -10.22
C GLU A 340 25.06 -46.10 -8.78
N ALA A 341 24.22 -46.39 -7.79
CA ALA A 341 24.59 -46.31 -6.38
C ALA A 341 25.87 -47.09 -6.06
N ALA A 342 26.07 -48.23 -6.75
CA ALA A 342 27.26 -49.05 -6.63
C ALA A 342 28.55 -48.29 -7.02
N ASP A 343 28.50 -47.47 -8.06
CA ASP A 343 29.64 -46.66 -8.50
C ASP A 343 29.92 -45.51 -7.52
N MET A 344 28.90 -44.95 -6.90
CA MET A 344 29.06 -43.95 -5.84
C MET A 344 29.72 -44.59 -4.59
N LEU A 345 29.30 -45.80 -4.19
CA LEU A 345 29.82 -46.49 -3.05
C LEU A 345 31.28 -46.92 -3.24
N SER A 346 31.69 -47.33 -4.45
CA SER A 346 33.08 -47.72 -4.78
C SER A 346 34.11 -46.59 -4.55
N ARG A 347 33.68 -45.34 -4.43
CA ARG A 347 34.56 -44.21 -4.16
C ARG A 347 34.91 -44.06 -2.68
N PHE A 348 34.28 -44.80 -1.80
CA PHE A 348 34.53 -44.68 -0.35
C PHE A 348 35.64 -45.64 0.10
N PRO A 349 36.73 -45.12 0.66
CA PRO A 349 37.82 -45.93 1.19
C PRO A 349 37.32 -46.89 2.30
N GLY A 350 37.55 -48.16 2.11
CA GLY A 350 37.18 -49.19 3.13
C GLY A 350 35.82 -49.85 2.90
N LEU A 351 35.04 -49.42 1.91
CA LEU A 351 33.88 -50.16 1.42
C LEU A 351 34.35 -51.22 0.41
N PRO A 352 33.93 -52.49 0.54
CA PRO A 352 34.16 -53.49 -0.47
C PRO A 352 33.44 -53.16 -1.77
N GLU A 353 33.97 -53.64 -2.90
CA GLU A 353 33.30 -53.48 -4.19
C GLU A 353 32.01 -54.33 -4.20
N ILE A 354 30.89 -53.72 -4.64
CA ILE A 354 29.61 -54.38 -4.74
C ILE A 354 29.64 -55.36 -5.91
N ALA A 355 29.29 -56.59 -5.62
CA ALA A 355 29.22 -57.68 -6.62
C ALA A 355 28.23 -57.31 -7.74
N SER A 356 28.51 -57.72 -8.97
CA SER A 356 27.67 -57.40 -10.14
C SER A 356 26.21 -57.83 -9.99
N GLU A 357 25.97 -58.91 -9.24
CA GLU A 357 24.61 -59.43 -8.91
C GLU A 357 23.86 -58.57 -7.90
N ASP A 358 24.56 -57.82 -7.06
CA ASP A 358 24.01 -56.98 -6.01
C ASP A 358 23.79 -55.54 -6.46
N ARG A 359 24.34 -55.13 -7.60
CA ARG A 359 24.23 -53.74 -8.14
C ARG A 359 22.77 -53.28 -8.32
N GLY A 360 21.90 -54.16 -8.81
CA GLY A 360 20.48 -53.90 -9.01
C GLY A 360 19.67 -53.75 -7.72
N GLN A 361 20.26 -54.09 -6.57
CA GLN A 361 19.63 -53.99 -5.23
C GLN A 361 20.13 -52.75 -4.47
N THR A 362 20.84 -51.87 -5.13
CA THR A 362 21.28 -50.57 -4.62
C THR A 362 20.71 -49.48 -5.48
N ARG A 363 20.17 -48.43 -4.85
CA ARG A 363 19.64 -47.28 -5.59
C ARG A 363 20.04 -45.97 -4.94
N PRO A 364 20.41 -44.92 -5.72
CA PRO A 364 20.69 -43.61 -5.19
C PRO A 364 19.37 -42.87 -4.91
N LEU A 365 19.31 -42.12 -3.81
CA LEU A 365 18.22 -41.27 -3.44
C LEU A 365 18.78 -39.90 -3.06
N THR A 366 18.10 -38.83 -3.50
CA THR A 366 18.50 -37.46 -3.20
C THR A 366 17.43 -36.77 -2.36
N PHE A 367 17.84 -36.13 -1.29
CA PHE A 367 16.97 -35.42 -0.37
C PHE A 367 17.43 -33.99 -0.23
N GLY A 368 16.49 -33.04 -0.27
CA GLY A 368 16.75 -31.64 0.05
C GLY A 368 16.81 -31.38 1.56
N ALA A 369 17.42 -30.30 1.97
CA ALA A 369 17.48 -29.90 3.38
C ALA A 369 16.09 -29.85 4.02
N GLY A 370 15.93 -30.49 5.17
CA GLY A 370 14.67 -30.65 5.91
C GLY A 370 13.76 -31.78 5.44
N GLU A 371 14.10 -32.48 4.36
CA GLU A 371 13.36 -33.67 3.93
C GLU A 371 13.65 -34.85 4.82
N ARG A 372 12.65 -35.69 4.96
CA ARG A 372 12.73 -36.90 5.79
C ARG A 372 13.11 -38.10 4.91
N LEU A 373 14.16 -38.81 5.32
CA LEU A 373 14.54 -40.07 4.69
C LEU A 373 13.55 -41.17 5.09
N PHE A 374 13.20 -41.20 6.37
CA PHE A 374 12.18 -42.08 6.96
C PHE A 374 11.69 -41.53 8.30
N ASN A 375 10.50 -41.90 8.72
CA ASN A 375 9.96 -41.58 10.04
C ASN A 375 10.16 -42.72 11.02
N GLN A 376 10.06 -42.39 12.31
CA GLN A 376 9.98 -43.37 13.37
C GLN A 376 8.72 -44.25 13.17
N GLY A 377 8.89 -45.55 13.15
CA GLY A 377 7.83 -46.52 12.90
C GLY A 377 7.64 -46.93 11.44
N ASP A 378 8.32 -46.26 10.50
CA ASP A 378 8.27 -46.65 9.09
C ASP A 378 8.95 -48.03 8.86
N ASP A 379 8.42 -48.83 7.96
CA ASP A 379 9.07 -50.04 7.46
C ASP A 379 10.22 -49.67 6.53
N LEU A 380 11.42 -50.13 6.85
CA LEU A 380 12.61 -49.83 6.06
C LEU A 380 12.87 -50.88 4.98
N GLU A 381 12.97 -50.42 3.73
CA GLU A 381 13.31 -51.29 2.57
C GLU A 381 14.80 -51.69 2.55
N GLY A 382 15.63 -51.03 3.34
CA GLY A 382 17.08 -51.26 3.38
C GLY A 382 17.78 -50.32 4.34
N VAL A 383 19.09 -50.25 4.18
CA VAL A 383 19.98 -49.37 4.95
C VAL A 383 20.42 -48.22 4.08
N TYR A 384 20.46 -47.06 4.65
CA TYR A 384 20.87 -45.83 3.99
C TYR A 384 22.34 -45.54 4.28
N PHE A 385 23.16 -45.48 3.25
CA PHE A 385 24.54 -45.04 3.32
C PHE A 385 24.62 -43.60 2.83
N VAL A 386 25.13 -42.67 3.63
CA VAL A 386 25.25 -41.27 3.25
C VAL A 386 26.45 -41.09 2.33
N VAL A 387 26.21 -40.79 1.07
CA VAL A 387 27.24 -40.56 0.04
C VAL A 387 27.74 -39.09 0.13
N SER A 388 26.85 -38.14 0.31
CA SER A 388 27.19 -36.72 0.51
C SER A 388 26.13 -36.03 1.34
N GLY A 389 26.50 -34.96 2.04
CA GLY A 389 25.60 -34.26 2.94
C GLY A 389 25.66 -34.78 4.37
N SER A 390 24.61 -34.52 5.14
CA SER A 390 24.47 -34.93 6.53
C SER A 390 23.01 -35.16 6.94
N VAL A 391 22.78 -36.08 7.86
CA VAL A 391 21.45 -36.51 8.30
C VAL A 391 21.38 -36.42 9.84
N SER A 392 20.31 -35.82 10.37
CA SER A 392 19.98 -35.82 11.79
C SER A 392 19.10 -37.00 12.11
N LEU A 393 19.52 -37.83 13.07
CA LEU A 393 18.68 -38.88 13.67
C LEU A 393 17.95 -38.30 14.88
N GLN A 394 16.63 -38.44 14.89
CA GLN A 394 15.76 -37.83 15.89
C GLN A 394 14.81 -38.91 16.46
N VAL A 395 14.52 -38.77 17.75
CA VAL A 395 13.47 -39.58 18.42
C VAL A 395 12.34 -38.62 18.81
N ILE A 396 11.11 -39.03 18.52
CA ILE A 396 9.91 -38.36 18.95
C ILE A 396 9.34 -39.07 20.15
N GLN A 397 9.22 -38.36 21.27
CA GLN A 397 8.62 -38.88 22.49
C GLN A 397 7.70 -37.78 23.09
N ASP A 398 6.44 -38.16 23.36
CA ASP A 398 5.45 -37.24 23.93
C ASP A 398 5.28 -35.89 23.16
N GLY A 399 5.57 -35.93 21.85
CA GLY A 399 5.49 -34.73 20.98
C GLY A 399 6.74 -33.86 20.97
N GLU A 400 7.75 -34.15 21.79
CA GLU A 400 9.06 -33.48 21.74
C GLU A 400 10.04 -34.25 20.84
N GLU A 401 10.75 -33.50 19.98
CA GLU A 401 11.78 -34.01 19.08
C GLU A 401 13.17 -33.81 19.72
N SER A 402 13.91 -34.94 19.87
CA SER A 402 15.28 -34.88 20.40
C SER A 402 16.26 -35.46 19.38
N GLU A 403 17.28 -34.62 19.01
CA GLU A 403 18.37 -35.10 18.16
C GLU A 403 19.27 -36.07 18.94
N ILE A 404 19.47 -37.29 18.37
CA ILE A 404 20.26 -38.35 18.96
C ILE A 404 21.67 -38.38 18.38
N ALA A 405 21.79 -38.24 17.06
CA ALA A 405 23.06 -38.29 16.36
C ALA A 405 22.99 -37.49 15.02
N LYS A 406 24.15 -37.14 14.53
CA LYS A 406 24.34 -36.62 13.16
C LYS A 406 25.18 -37.63 12.38
N ILE A 407 24.62 -38.11 11.27
CA ILE A 407 25.25 -39.00 10.32
C ILE A 407 25.86 -38.20 9.20
N ARG A 408 27.10 -38.47 8.87
CA ARG A 408 27.86 -37.76 7.82
C ARG A 408 28.15 -38.70 6.64
N ALA A 409 28.70 -38.11 5.58
CA ALA A 409 29.16 -38.88 4.43
C ALA A 409 30.13 -39.98 4.86
N GLY A 410 29.89 -41.21 4.41
CA GLY A 410 30.62 -42.42 4.78
C GLY A 410 30.02 -43.25 5.92
N GLU A 411 28.92 -42.80 6.49
CA GLU A 411 28.24 -43.47 7.61
C GLU A 411 26.88 -44.05 7.18
N PHE A 412 26.40 -45.03 7.95
CA PHE A 412 25.11 -45.69 7.75
C PHE A 412 24.05 -45.16 8.71
N CYS A 413 22.78 -45.20 8.26
CA CYS A 413 21.62 -45.04 9.12
C CYS A 413 20.48 -45.97 8.65
N GLY A 414 19.50 -46.21 9.54
CA GLY A 414 18.40 -47.12 9.26
C GLY A 414 18.76 -48.60 9.47
N GLU A 415 19.76 -48.90 10.27
CA GLU A 415 20.33 -50.24 10.50
C GLU A 415 19.37 -51.18 11.23
N THR A 416 18.30 -50.66 11.83
CA THR A 416 17.25 -51.50 12.47
C THR A 416 16.59 -52.47 11.48
N GLY A 417 16.55 -52.10 10.20
CA GLY A 417 16.11 -52.99 9.11
C GLY A 417 16.95 -54.23 8.95
N MET A 418 18.23 -54.23 9.40
CA MET A 418 19.13 -55.39 9.33
C MET A 418 18.95 -56.40 10.46
N LEU A 419 18.45 -55.97 11.62
CA LEU A 419 18.35 -56.80 12.84
C LEU A 419 17.06 -57.62 12.94
N GLY A 420 16.33 -57.79 11.84
CA GLY A 420 15.06 -58.51 11.80
C GLY A 420 13.88 -57.74 12.38
N ARG A 421 14.08 -56.48 12.77
CA ARG A 421 13.03 -55.51 13.06
C ARG A 421 12.86 -54.63 11.83
N GLN A 422 11.70 -54.67 11.20
CA GLN A 422 11.43 -53.95 9.95
C GLN A 422 11.14 -52.46 10.15
N THR A 423 10.86 -52.04 11.39
CA THR A 423 10.43 -50.67 11.69
C THR A 423 11.57 -49.83 12.21
N ALA A 424 11.62 -48.55 11.75
CA ALA A 424 12.59 -47.57 12.18
C ALA A 424 12.35 -47.13 13.63
N ASP A 425 13.37 -47.22 14.49
CA ASP A 425 13.31 -46.73 15.88
C ASP A 425 13.43 -45.21 16.02
N MET A 426 13.89 -44.53 14.97
CA MET A 426 14.18 -43.10 14.90
C MET A 426 13.68 -42.51 13.58
N ARG A 427 13.56 -41.18 13.54
CA ARG A 427 13.36 -40.43 12.32
C ARG A 427 14.72 -39.98 11.78
N ALA A 428 14.89 -39.96 10.48
CA ALA A 428 16.07 -39.41 9.80
C ALA A 428 15.67 -38.22 8.94
N VAL A 429 16.35 -37.08 9.13
CA VAL A 429 16.07 -35.82 8.43
C VAL A 429 17.38 -35.32 7.80
N ALA A 430 17.35 -34.99 6.52
CA ALA A 430 18.47 -34.35 5.83
C ALA A 430 18.69 -32.94 6.37
N LEU A 431 19.90 -32.62 6.82
CA LEU A 431 20.27 -31.27 7.30
C LEU A 431 20.67 -30.32 6.18
N GLU A 432 21.06 -30.87 5.06
CA GLU A 432 21.47 -30.19 3.84
C GLU A 432 21.14 -31.07 2.63
N ASP A 433 21.41 -30.61 1.42
CA ASP A 433 21.25 -31.45 0.22
C ASP A 433 22.09 -32.75 0.40
N THR A 434 21.43 -33.86 0.51
CA THR A 434 21.99 -35.15 0.91
C THR A 434 21.71 -36.18 -0.16
N VAL A 435 22.77 -36.88 -0.58
CA VAL A 435 22.66 -38.06 -1.44
C VAL A 435 22.95 -39.30 -0.60
N VAL A 436 22.05 -40.27 -0.65
CA VAL A 436 22.23 -41.53 0.02
C VAL A 436 22.12 -42.71 -0.95
N ALA A 437 22.82 -43.78 -0.68
CA ALA A 437 22.60 -45.05 -1.34
C ALA A 437 21.70 -45.90 -0.44
N LEU A 438 20.53 -46.29 -0.92
CA LEU A 438 19.68 -47.27 -0.28
C LEU A 438 20.17 -48.64 -0.69
N ILE A 439 20.56 -49.46 0.27
CA ILE A 439 21.19 -50.75 0.07
C ILE A 439 20.28 -51.82 0.69
N ALA A 440 19.92 -52.83 -0.10
CA ALA A 440 19.11 -53.94 0.41
C ALA A 440 19.82 -54.72 1.55
N PRO A 441 19.09 -55.26 2.53
CA PRO A 441 19.69 -55.95 3.70
C PRO A 441 20.65 -57.09 3.34
N ASP A 442 20.35 -57.85 2.28
CA ASP A 442 21.20 -58.95 1.83
C ASP A 442 22.54 -58.43 1.28
N VAL A 443 22.54 -57.34 0.53
CA VAL A 443 23.77 -56.71 0.04
C VAL A 443 24.63 -56.19 1.17
N VAL A 444 24.02 -55.57 2.19
CA VAL A 444 24.76 -55.10 3.39
C VAL A 444 25.40 -56.27 4.11
N ARG A 445 24.73 -57.43 4.19
CA ARG A 445 25.29 -58.64 4.76
C ARG A 445 26.53 -59.09 4.01
N HIS A 446 26.48 -59.15 2.67
CA HIS A 446 27.66 -59.49 1.82
C HIS A 446 28.80 -58.49 2.03
N LEU A 447 28.51 -57.17 2.15
CA LEU A 447 29.53 -56.16 2.43
C LEU A 447 30.21 -56.39 3.78
N PHE A 448 29.48 -56.81 4.81
CA PHE A 448 30.00 -57.08 6.14
C PHE A 448 30.81 -58.37 6.21
N GLU A 449 30.39 -59.38 5.45
CA GLU A 449 31.16 -60.63 5.29
C GLU A 449 32.50 -60.37 4.57
N ALA A 450 32.48 -59.52 3.54
CA ALA A 450 33.67 -59.11 2.78
C ALA A 450 34.62 -58.20 3.58
N SER A 451 34.09 -57.39 4.53
CA SER A 451 34.89 -56.45 5.34
C SER A 451 34.55 -56.51 6.83
N PRO A 452 35.25 -57.36 7.61
CA PRO A 452 35.08 -57.44 9.07
C PRO A 452 35.40 -56.15 9.82
N ARG A 453 36.15 -55.25 9.19
CA ARG A 453 36.44 -53.93 9.73
C ARG A 453 35.18 -53.03 9.66
N LEU A 454 34.52 -52.98 8.50
CA LEU A 454 33.29 -52.24 8.28
C LEU A 454 32.19 -52.73 9.26
N ALA A 455 32.03 -54.04 9.42
CA ALA A 455 31.07 -54.60 10.35
C ALA A 455 31.32 -54.17 11.80
N ARG A 456 32.59 -54.04 12.23
CA ARG A 456 32.93 -53.56 13.57
C ARG A 456 32.66 -52.07 13.74
N GLU A 457 33.06 -51.25 12.77
CA GLU A 457 32.86 -49.78 12.81
C GLU A 457 31.35 -49.45 12.84
N THR A 458 30.57 -50.09 11.98
CA THR A 458 29.09 -49.95 11.96
C THR A 458 28.45 -50.46 13.26
N GLY A 459 28.89 -51.59 13.80
CA GLY A 459 28.41 -52.13 15.07
C GLY A 459 28.70 -51.23 16.26
N GLN A 460 29.85 -50.55 16.30
CA GLN A 460 30.18 -49.54 17.33
C GLN A 460 29.30 -48.29 17.21
N SER A 461 29.04 -47.79 16.00
CA SER A 461 28.14 -46.67 15.74
C SER A 461 26.71 -46.98 16.20
N LEU A 462 26.21 -48.17 15.87
CA LEU A 462 24.91 -48.68 16.33
C LEU A 462 24.78 -48.68 17.86
N GLU A 463 25.82 -49.12 18.54
CA GLU A 463 25.81 -49.19 20.01
C GLU A 463 25.81 -47.77 20.64
N VAL A 464 26.50 -46.84 20.05
CA VAL A 464 26.50 -45.43 20.45
C VAL A 464 25.11 -44.81 20.25
N HIS A 465 24.50 -45.02 19.09
CA HIS A 465 23.15 -44.52 18.80
C HIS A 465 22.10 -45.14 19.75
N ARG A 466 22.20 -46.42 20.03
CA ARG A 466 21.30 -47.13 20.97
C ARG A 466 21.42 -46.58 22.38
N LYS A 467 22.64 -46.35 22.88
CA LYS A 467 22.87 -45.75 24.20
C LYS A 467 22.34 -44.32 24.28
N ALA A 468 22.58 -43.51 23.26
CA ALA A 468 22.05 -42.14 23.17
C ALA A 468 20.53 -42.10 23.17
N MET A 469 19.87 -43.00 22.40
CA MET A 469 18.43 -43.18 22.40
C MET A 469 17.87 -43.58 23.76
N GLN A 470 18.52 -44.54 24.44
CA GLN A 470 18.11 -44.97 25.80
C GLN A 470 18.26 -43.82 26.82
N SER A 471 19.32 -43.04 26.71
CA SER A 471 19.54 -41.86 27.56
C SER A 471 18.48 -40.80 27.34
N ALA A 472 18.12 -40.53 26.09
CA ALA A 472 17.05 -39.62 25.73
C ALA A 472 15.68 -40.07 26.27
N ARG A 473 15.38 -41.38 26.15
CA ARG A 473 14.16 -41.98 26.70
C ARG A 473 14.08 -41.89 28.23
N SER A 474 15.21 -42.11 28.93
CA SER A 474 15.26 -42.04 30.41
C SER A 474 15.27 -40.61 30.96
N ALA A 475 15.78 -39.62 30.23
CA ALA A 475 15.76 -38.21 30.62
C ALA A 475 14.34 -37.62 30.61
N ASN A 476 13.50 -38.02 29.64
CA ASN A 476 12.10 -37.58 29.54
C ASN A 476 11.18 -38.24 30.58
N GLN A 477 11.50 -39.48 31.02
CA GLN A 477 10.73 -40.14 32.10
C GLN A 477 10.97 -39.52 33.50
N ARG A 478 11.97 -38.63 33.62
CA ARG A 478 12.28 -37.91 34.88
C ARG A 478 11.78 -36.46 34.91
N ARG A 479 11.20 -35.98 33.86
CA ARG A 479 10.47 -34.71 33.80
C ARG A 479 8.98 -34.93 33.89
#